data_c3e93990a18b78f3273816d655abd996
#
_entry.id   c3e93990a18b78f3273816d655abd996
#
_cell.length_a   1.000
_cell.length_b   1.000
_cell.length_c   1.000
_cell.angle_alpha   90.00
_cell.angle_beta   90.00
_cell.angle_gamma   90.00
#
_symmetry.space_group_name_H-M   'P 1'
#
loop_
_entity.id
_entity.type
_entity.pdbx_description
1 polymer ?
#
loop_
_entity_poly.entity_id
_entity_poly.type
_entity_poly.pdbx_seq_one_letter_code
_entity_poly.pdbx_strand_id
1 'polypeptide(L)'
;MSENVVSLSGGVPNGMVNQELVELLESLTERAKSGEIVALAYAGYDGQELITSGWETGYHTLMVSAAVATLNARYQNHIVNGE
;
A
#
# COMPACT_ATOMS: atom_id res chain seq x y z
N MET A 1 -14.84 6.00 18.72
CA MET A 1 -14.75 5.42 18.58
C MET A 1 -14.69 4.56 18.67
N SER A 2 -14.83 4.46 18.39
CA SER A 2 -14.67 3.70 18.38
C SER A 2 -14.59 2.91 18.12
N GLU A 3 -14.53 2.82 17.91
CA GLU A 3 -14.36 2.10 17.65
C GLU A 3 -13.93 1.40 17.15
N ASN A 4 -13.54 1.70 17.35
CA ASN A 4 -12.97 1.07 16.74
C ASN A 4 -12.89 -0.21 16.59
N VAL A 5 -13.33 -0.48 15.96
CA VAL A 5 -13.46 -1.89 15.86
C VAL A 5 -12.47 -2.37 14.84
N VAL A 6 -11.45 -3.03 15.33
CA VAL A 6 -10.41 -3.56 14.47
C VAL A 6 -10.72 -5.02 14.25
N SER A 7 -10.72 -5.47 13.03
CA SER A 7 -10.96 -6.87 12.75
C SER A 7 -9.76 -7.69 13.18
N LEU A 8 -9.98 -8.96 13.41
CA LEU A 8 -8.91 -9.86 13.84
C LEU A 8 -7.87 -10.06 12.75
N SER A 9 -8.24 -9.82 11.52
CA SER A 9 -7.30 -9.95 10.40
C SER A 9 -6.45 -8.71 10.20
N GLY A 10 -6.66 -7.69 11.02
CA GLY A 10 -5.91 -6.46 10.90
C GLY A 10 -6.55 -5.44 9.98
N GLY A 11 -7.69 -5.78 9.38
CA GLY A 11 -8.39 -4.85 8.53
C GLY A 11 -9.43 -4.05 9.29
N VAL A 12 -10.05 -3.11 8.61
CA VAL A 12 -11.14 -2.33 9.17
C VAL A 12 -12.36 -2.48 8.28
N PRO A 13 -13.56 -2.28 8.83
CA PRO A 13 -14.77 -2.33 8.00
C PRO A 13 -14.76 -1.26 6.93
N ASN A 14 -15.53 -1.50 5.88
CA ASN A 14 -15.70 -0.53 4.81
C ASN A 14 -16.20 0.77 5.38
N GLY A 15 -15.66 1.87 4.88
CA GLY A 15 -16.08 3.19 5.29
C GLY A 15 -15.43 3.68 6.57
N MET A 16 -14.63 2.85 7.20
CA MET A 16 -13.89 3.25 8.39
C MET A 16 -12.47 3.63 8.03
N VAL A 17 -11.91 4.55 8.81
CA VAL A 17 -10.54 4.96 8.56
C VAL A 17 -9.59 3.89 9.06
N ASN A 18 -8.65 3.49 8.20
CA ASN A 18 -7.58 2.59 8.59
C ASN A 18 -6.39 3.47 8.97
N GLN A 19 -6.23 3.68 10.27
CA GLN A 19 -5.21 4.61 10.74
C GLN A 19 -3.80 4.16 10.40
N GLU A 20 -3.56 2.86 10.41
CA GLU A 20 -2.23 2.35 10.05
C GLU A 20 -1.92 2.65 8.58
N LEU A 21 -2.93 2.57 7.74
CA LEU A 21 -2.76 2.92 6.33
C LEU A 21 -2.45 4.40 6.17
N VAL A 22 -3.18 5.26 6.91
CA VAL A 22 -2.94 6.69 6.86
C VAL A 22 -1.49 6.99 7.26
N GLU A 23 -1.02 6.37 8.31
CA GLU A 23 0.34 6.59 8.79
C GLU A 23 1.38 6.12 7.78
N LEU A 24 1.12 4.99 7.13
CA LEU A 24 2.00 4.51 6.08
C LEU A 24 2.10 5.53 4.95
N LEU A 25 0.95 6.04 4.51
CA LEU A 25 0.94 6.99 3.40
C LEU A 25 1.63 8.30 3.79
N GLU A 26 1.46 8.74 5.04
CA GLU A 26 2.15 9.93 5.51
C GLU A 26 3.65 9.72 5.52
N SER A 27 4.09 8.55 5.95
CA SER A 27 5.50 8.22 5.94
C SER A 27 6.07 8.23 4.52
N LEU A 28 5.33 7.64 3.58
CA LEU A 28 5.76 7.63 2.19
C LEU A 28 5.82 9.04 1.62
N THR A 29 4.86 9.89 2.02
CA THR A 29 4.85 11.27 1.59
C THR A 29 6.13 12.00 2.05
N GLU A 30 6.51 11.82 3.31
CA GLU A 30 7.71 12.47 3.80
C GLU A 30 8.96 11.97 3.09
N ARG A 31 9.01 10.68 2.80
CA ARG A 31 10.15 10.12 2.08
C ARG A 31 10.22 10.63 0.65
N ALA A 32 9.06 10.88 0.04
CA ALA A 32 9.03 11.48 -1.29
C ALA A 32 9.52 12.93 -1.23
N LYS A 33 9.10 13.67 -0.21
CA LYS A 33 9.52 15.06 -0.07
C LYS A 33 11.02 15.19 0.13
N SER A 34 11.63 14.23 0.81
CA SER A 34 13.06 14.25 1.06
C SER A 34 13.88 13.73 -0.12
N GLY A 35 13.23 13.20 -1.14
CA GLY A 35 13.93 12.61 -2.27
C GLY A 35 14.34 11.17 -2.05
N GLU A 36 13.97 10.58 -0.92
CA GLU A 36 14.32 9.20 -0.64
C GLU A 36 13.55 8.24 -1.54
N ILE A 37 12.32 8.61 -1.91
CA ILE A 37 11.52 7.85 -2.87
C ILE A 37 11.27 8.77 -4.06
N VAL A 38 11.63 8.31 -5.25
CA VAL A 38 11.50 9.14 -6.45
C VAL A 38 10.55 8.54 -7.47
N ALA A 39 10.02 7.35 -7.21
CA ALA A 39 9.09 6.71 -8.12
C ALA A 39 8.29 5.69 -7.33
N LEU A 40 7.04 5.47 -7.74
CA LEU A 40 6.14 4.63 -6.98
C LEU A 40 5.07 4.05 -7.87
N ALA A 41 4.68 2.82 -7.58
CA ALA A 41 3.44 2.24 -8.10
C ALA A 41 2.63 1.77 -6.90
N TYR A 42 1.31 1.81 -7.03
CA TYR A 42 0.46 1.43 -5.91
C TYR A 42 -0.76 0.68 -6.39
N ALA A 43 -1.34 -0.12 -5.49
CA ALA A 43 -2.60 -0.80 -5.73
C ALA A 43 -3.29 -0.93 -4.39
N GLY A 44 -4.61 -0.81 -4.38
CA GLY A 44 -5.34 -0.85 -3.14
C GLY A 44 -6.77 -1.29 -3.34
N TYR A 45 -7.41 -1.63 -2.24
CA TYR A 45 -8.78 -2.09 -2.20
C TYR A 45 -9.60 -1.02 -1.49
N ASP A 46 -10.71 -0.63 -2.08
CA ASP A 46 -11.49 0.47 -1.54
C ASP A 46 -12.64 0.01 -0.64
N GLY A 47 -12.66 -1.26 -0.32
CA GLY A 47 -13.68 -1.80 0.56
C GLY A 47 -14.91 -2.29 -0.16
N GLN A 48 -14.92 -2.18 -1.48
CA GLN A 48 -16.04 -2.66 -2.27
C GLN A 48 -15.58 -3.82 -3.14
N GLU A 49 -15.34 -3.55 -4.39
CA GLU A 49 -14.84 -4.59 -5.28
C GLU A 49 -13.81 -4.04 -6.24
N LEU A 50 -13.65 -2.74 -6.25
CA LEU A 50 -12.71 -2.12 -7.17
C LEU A 50 -11.37 -1.92 -6.50
N ILE A 51 -10.33 -2.12 -7.27
CA ILE A 51 -8.98 -1.88 -6.83
C ILE A 51 -8.55 -0.55 -7.43
N THR A 52 -8.08 0.34 -6.57
CA THR A 52 -7.49 1.57 -7.05
C THR A 52 -6.00 1.31 -7.30
N SER A 53 -5.47 1.83 -8.40
CA SER A 53 -4.07 1.62 -8.71
C SER A 53 -3.56 2.76 -9.57
N GLY A 54 -2.24 2.91 -9.56
CA GLY A 54 -1.62 3.94 -10.36
C GLY A 54 -0.12 3.92 -10.16
N TRP A 55 0.52 4.87 -10.80
CA TRP A 55 1.97 4.98 -10.70
C TRP A 55 2.42 6.38 -11.06
N GLU A 56 3.59 6.73 -10.54
CA GLU A 56 4.33 7.91 -10.93
C GLU A 56 5.78 7.48 -11.00
N THR A 57 6.33 7.34 -12.20
CA THR A 57 7.62 6.72 -12.39
C THR A 57 8.69 7.67 -12.91
N GLY A 58 8.31 8.82 -13.48
CA GLY A 58 9.28 9.70 -14.09
C GLY A 58 10.13 8.95 -15.11
N TYR A 59 11.43 8.98 -14.90
CA TYR A 59 12.36 8.30 -15.80
C TYR A 59 12.68 6.87 -15.34
N HIS A 60 11.98 6.35 -14.33
CA HIS A 60 12.37 5.11 -13.66
C HIS A 60 11.42 3.98 -13.96
N THR A 61 10.84 3.94 -15.16
CA THR A 61 9.81 2.98 -15.51
C THR A 61 10.28 1.53 -15.31
N LEU A 62 11.49 1.23 -15.77
CA LEU A 62 11.99 -0.15 -15.66
C LEU A 62 12.28 -0.53 -14.21
N MET A 63 12.78 0.41 -13.42
CA MET A 63 13.07 0.13 -12.02
C MET A 63 11.78 -0.10 -11.24
N VAL A 64 10.73 0.66 -11.54
CA VAL A 64 9.44 0.47 -10.90
C VAL A 64 8.83 -0.86 -11.33
N SER A 65 9.02 -1.26 -12.58
CA SER A 65 8.56 -2.56 -13.03
C SER A 65 9.21 -3.68 -12.20
N ALA A 66 10.51 -3.58 -11.95
CA ALA A 66 11.19 -4.56 -11.12
C ALA A 66 10.67 -4.51 -9.68
N ALA A 67 10.40 -3.31 -9.16
CA ALA A 67 9.87 -3.16 -7.81
C ALA A 67 8.50 -3.81 -7.68
N VAL A 68 7.64 -3.63 -8.68
CA VAL A 68 6.31 -4.24 -8.67
C VAL A 68 6.42 -5.76 -8.67
N ALA A 69 7.30 -6.31 -9.49
CA ALA A 69 7.50 -7.75 -9.52
C ALA A 69 8.00 -8.27 -8.17
N THR A 70 8.91 -7.54 -7.54
CA THR A 70 9.42 -7.91 -6.23
C THR A 70 8.31 -7.85 -5.19
N LEU A 71 7.50 -6.81 -5.21
CA LEU A 71 6.38 -6.69 -4.29
C LEU A 71 5.41 -7.85 -4.47
N ASN A 72 5.11 -8.20 -5.72
CA ASN A 72 4.19 -9.28 -5.98
C ASN A 72 4.70 -10.59 -5.37
N ALA A 73 5.98 -10.88 -5.57
CA ALA A 73 6.56 -12.10 -5.02
C ALA A 73 6.52 -12.10 -3.49
N ARG A 74 6.87 -10.97 -2.88
CA ARG A 74 6.85 -10.87 -1.42
C ARG A 74 5.44 -11.00 -0.86
N TYR A 75 4.47 -10.38 -1.52
CA TYR A 75 3.10 -10.41 -1.03
C TYR A 75 2.51 -11.80 -1.16
N GLN A 76 2.79 -12.49 -2.28
CA GLN A 76 2.32 -13.86 -2.43
C GLN A 76 2.92 -14.76 -1.36
N ASN A 77 4.18 -14.55 -1.05
CA ASN A 77 4.83 -15.32 0.00
C ASN A 77 4.17 -15.04 1.36
N HIS A 78 3.82 -13.78 1.61
CA HIS A 78 3.11 -13.40 2.83
C HIS A 78 1.78 -14.15 2.95
N ILE A 79 1.02 -14.20 1.85
CA ILE A 79 -0.28 -14.88 1.84
C ILE A 79 -0.11 -16.36 2.15
N VAL A 80 0.85 -17.00 1.48
CA VAL A 80 1.04 -18.45 1.60
C VAL A 80 1.56 -18.82 2.97
N ASN A 81 2.48 -18.04 3.51
CA ASN A 81 3.17 -18.39 4.75
C ASN A 81 2.61 -17.69 5.98
N GLY A 82 1.64 -16.83 5.82
CA GLY A 82 1.03 -16.15 6.96
C GLY A 82 1.92 -15.08 7.56
N GLU A 83 2.86 -14.59 6.80
CA GLU A 83 3.76 -13.54 7.29
C GLU A 83 3.27 -12.19 6.83
#